data_55fcfdac7009043a83cc7d4a5d681cff
#
_entry.id   55fcfdac7009043a83cc7d4a5d681cff
#
_cell.length_a   1.000
_cell.length_b   1.000
_cell.length_c   1.000
_cell.angle_alpha   90.00
_cell.angle_beta   90.00
_cell.angle_gamma   90.00
#
_symmetry.space_group_name_H-M   'P 1'
#
loop_
_entity.id
_entity.type
_entity.pdbx_description
1 polymer ?
#
loop_
_entity_poly.entity_id
_entity_poly.type
_entity_poly.pdbx_seq_one_letter_code
_entity_poly.pdbx_strand_id
1 'polypeptide(L)'
;MVSAMAAPDPDILLLLAPDFTDAEGRRCYCPACATVEGLLGYYPALRQALTIRYIGFARPRAEVVALIGAANQGLPALVLADATPVELLADLAVRTGNGRRFLQGPASIGRYLARRYGSGEPH
;
A
#
# COMPACT_ATOMS: atom_id res chain seq x y z
N MET A 1 0.29 5.38 -30.97
CA MET A 1 0.19 5.57 -30.35
C MET A 1 0.23 5.21 -29.42
N VAL A 2 -0.08 5.24 -29.38
CA VAL A 2 -0.04 5.11 -28.57
C VAL A 2 0.01 4.61 -27.64
N SER A 3 0.15 4.36 -27.58
CA SER A 3 0.25 3.89 -26.82
C SER A 3 0.38 3.68 -26.03
N ALA A 4 0.92 3.63 -26.69
CA ALA A 4 0.88 3.48 -25.92
C ALA A 4 0.48 3.90 -25.16
N MET A 5 0.44 3.93 -25.26
CA MET A 5 -0.52 4.70 -24.53
C MET A 5 -1.22 3.97 -23.45
N ALA A 6 -0.84 2.75 -23.22
CA ALA A 6 -1.32 2.05 -22.03
C ALA A 6 -0.87 2.82 -20.79
N ALA A 7 -1.77 3.11 -19.92
CA ALA A 7 -1.42 3.69 -18.63
C ALA A 7 -0.48 2.70 -17.91
N PRO A 8 0.53 3.18 -17.18
CA PRO A 8 1.36 2.28 -16.37
C PRO A 8 0.47 1.57 -15.33
N ASP A 9 0.88 0.37 -14.97
CA ASP A 9 0.19 -0.36 -13.91
C ASP A 9 0.18 0.49 -12.64
N PRO A 10 -0.96 0.59 -11.96
CA PRO A 10 -1.01 1.36 -10.72
C PRO A 10 -0.28 0.64 -9.59
N ASP A 11 0.15 1.41 -8.61
CA ASP A 11 0.59 0.87 -7.34
C ASP A 11 -0.61 0.24 -6.63
N ILE A 12 -0.37 -0.82 -5.87
CA ILE A 12 -1.43 -1.54 -5.16
C ILE A 12 -1.29 -1.29 -3.67
N LEU A 13 -2.30 -0.62 -3.10
CA LEU A 13 -2.35 -0.36 -1.67
C LEU A 13 -3.15 -1.45 -0.98
N LEU A 14 -2.52 -2.13 -0.04
CA LEU A 14 -3.12 -3.22 0.72
C LEU A 14 -3.35 -2.74 2.15
N LEU A 15 -4.60 -2.75 2.57
CA LEU A 15 -5.02 -2.32 3.90
C LEU A 15 -5.80 -3.46 4.57
N LEU A 16 -5.71 -3.56 5.89
CA LEU A 16 -6.64 -4.44 6.60
C LEU A 16 -8.06 -3.90 6.45
N ALA A 17 -9.02 -4.80 6.35
CA ALA A 17 -10.43 -4.42 6.36
C ALA A 17 -10.70 -3.52 7.58
N PRO A 18 -11.56 -2.50 7.43
CA PRO A 18 -11.73 -1.47 8.47
C PRO A 18 -12.17 -2.01 9.82
N ASP A 19 -12.75 -3.19 9.86
CA ASP A 19 -13.31 -3.75 11.07
C ASP A 19 -13.01 -5.24 11.05
N PHE A 20 -12.40 -5.76 12.11
CA PHE A 20 -12.10 -7.19 12.20
C PHE A 20 -12.15 -7.65 13.65
N THR A 21 -12.25 -8.95 13.85
CA THR A 21 -12.20 -9.56 15.17
C THR A 21 -10.85 -10.25 15.32
N ASP A 22 -10.12 -9.95 16.39
CA ASP A 22 -8.81 -10.54 16.63
C ASP A 22 -8.93 -11.97 17.18
N ALA A 23 -7.77 -12.59 17.46
CA ALA A 23 -7.73 -13.97 17.94
C ALA A 23 -8.40 -14.15 19.30
N GLU A 24 -8.58 -13.08 20.07
CA GLU A 24 -9.21 -13.08 21.39
C GLU A 24 -10.67 -12.71 21.35
N GLY A 25 -11.23 -12.57 20.15
CA GLY A 25 -12.63 -12.24 19.99
C GLY A 25 -12.95 -10.76 20.13
N ARG A 26 -11.96 -9.88 20.16
CA ARG A 26 -12.20 -8.43 20.28
C ARG A 26 -12.36 -7.82 18.91
N ARG A 27 -13.32 -6.91 18.82
CA ARG A 27 -13.53 -6.11 17.61
C ARG A 27 -12.49 -5.01 17.55
N CYS A 28 -11.75 -4.92 16.45
CA CYS A 28 -10.59 -4.05 16.32
C CYS A 28 -10.53 -3.37 14.96
N TYR A 29 -9.67 -2.35 14.88
CA TYR A 29 -9.21 -1.78 13.63
C TYR A 29 -7.70 -1.68 13.65
N CYS A 30 -7.09 -1.57 12.48
CA CYS A 30 -5.63 -1.40 12.35
C CYS A 30 -5.29 0.10 12.40
N PRO A 31 -4.59 0.60 13.45
CA PRO A 31 -4.28 2.04 13.53
C PRO A 31 -3.40 2.53 12.38
N ALA A 32 -2.41 1.75 11.98
CA ALA A 32 -1.53 2.14 10.87
C ALA A 32 -2.29 2.20 9.55
N CYS A 33 -3.20 1.25 9.31
CA CYS A 33 -4.05 1.26 8.12
C CYS A 33 -5.01 2.46 8.15
N ALA A 34 -5.53 2.81 9.32
CA ALA A 34 -6.42 3.96 9.47
C ALA A 34 -5.70 5.26 9.14
N THR A 35 -4.40 5.36 9.46
CA THR A 35 -3.60 6.53 9.10
C THR A 35 -3.54 6.68 7.57
N VAL A 36 -3.28 5.60 6.86
CA VAL A 36 -3.25 5.64 5.39
C VAL A 36 -4.63 5.91 4.80
N GLU A 37 -5.66 5.31 5.38
CA GLU A 37 -7.03 5.56 4.98
C GLU A 37 -7.38 7.05 5.12
N GLY A 38 -6.88 7.70 6.17
CA GLY A 38 -7.06 9.15 6.37
C GLY A 38 -6.44 9.97 5.24
N LEU A 39 -5.28 9.54 4.72
CA LEU A 39 -4.68 10.19 3.55
C LEU A 39 -5.59 10.12 2.34
N LEU A 40 -6.25 8.99 2.13
CA LEU A 40 -7.18 8.84 1.02
C LEU A 40 -8.39 9.79 1.17
N GLY A 41 -8.76 10.07 2.41
CA GLY A 41 -9.81 11.03 2.70
C GLY A 41 -9.37 12.47 2.48
N TYR A 42 -8.15 12.83 2.89
CA TYR A 42 -7.60 14.18 2.70
C TYR A 42 -7.31 14.46 1.22
N TYR A 43 -6.88 13.45 0.49
CA TYR A 43 -6.45 13.57 -0.91
C TYR A 43 -7.21 12.55 -1.76
N PRO A 44 -8.50 12.83 -2.06
CA PRO A 44 -9.37 11.82 -2.69
C PRO A 44 -8.88 11.32 -4.05
N ALA A 45 -8.09 12.12 -4.76
CA ALA A 45 -7.55 11.69 -6.05
C ALA A 45 -6.67 10.43 -5.92
N LEU A 46 -6.11 10.16 -4.73
CA LEU A 46 -5.33 8.96 -4.50
C LEU A 46 -6.16 7.69 -4.73
N ARG A 47 -7.44 7.72 -4.43
CA ARG A 47 -8.31 6.55 -4.64
C ARG A 47 -8.40 6.14 -6.10
N GLN A 48 -8.28 7.11 -7.00
CA GLN A 48 -8.33 6.85 -8.44
C GLN A 48 -6.97 6.47 -9.00
N ALA A 49 -5.90 6.96 -8.38
CA ALA A 49 -4.54 6.69 -8.84
C ALA A 49 -4.03 5.33 -8.40
N LEU A 50 -4.56 4.78 -7.32
CA LEU A 50 -4.12 3.52 -6.72
C LEU A 50 -5.15 2.42 -6.95
N THR A 51 -4.67 1.17 -7.00
CA THR A 51 -5.54 0.02 -6.79
C THR A 51 -5.56 -0.24 -5.28
N ILE A 52 -6.73 -0.20 -4.66
CA ILE A 52 -6.86 -0.35 -3.21
C ILE A 52 -7.60 -1.65 -2.92
N ARG A 53 -7.01 -2.46 -2.04
CA ARG A 53 -7.62 -3.73 -1.63
C ARG A 53 -7.66 -3.82 -0.13
N TYR A 54 -8.79 -4.24 0.40
CA TYR A 54 -8.99 -4.47 1.83
C TYR A 54 -8.86 -5.96 2.11
N ILE A 55 -7.98 -6.30 3.04
CA ILE A 55 -7.54 -7.67 3.31
C ILE A 55 -8.10 -8.13 4.64
N GLY A 56 -8.58 -9.37 4.71
CA GLY A 56 -9.04 -9.96 5.95
C GLY A 56 -7.91 -10.14 6.95
N PHE A 57 -8.25 -10.12 8.23
CA PHE A 57 -7.27 -10.17 9.32
C PHE A 57 -6.52 -11.51 9.39
N ALA A 58 -7.23 -12.62 9.20
CA ALA A 58 -6.67 -13.95 9.42
C ALA A 58 -5.53 -14.25 8.44
N ARG A 59 -4.53 -14.95 8.93
CA ARG A 59 -3.42 -15.44 8.10
C ARG A 59 -3.64 -16.92 7.77
N PRO A 60 -3.17 -17.37 6.61
CA PRO A 60 -2.42 -16.63 5.61
C PRO A 60 -3.31 -15.65 4.84
N ARG A 61 -2.75 -14.49 4.52
CA ARG A 61 -3.43 -13.46 3.74
C ARG A 61 -3.10 -13.69 2.27
N ALA A 62 -3.92 -14.50 1.63
CA ALA A 62 -3.63 -15.06 0.31
C ALA A 62 -3.28 -14.01 -0.75
N GLU A 63 -4.00 -12.90 -0.80
CA GLU A 63 -3.71 -11.84 -1.77
C GLU A 63 -2.35 -11.20 -1.52
N VAL A 64 -1.98 -11.00 -0.27
CA VAL A 64 -0.68 -10.41 0.10
C VAL A 64 0.43 -11.39 -0.25
N VAL A 65 0.24 -12.66 0.10
CA VAL A 65 1.23 -13.71 -0.19
C VAL A 65 1.48 -13.82 -1.69
N ALA A 66 0.42 -13.77 -2.49
CA ALA A 66 0.55 -13.86 -3.95
C ALA A 66 1.36 -12.70 -4.52
N LEU A 67 1.28 -11.52 -3.92
CA LEU A 67 1.96 -10.32 -4.42
C LEU A 67 3.40 -10.21 -3.92
N ILE A 68 3.63 -10.40 -2.62
CA ILE A 68 4.92 -10.09 -2.01
C ILE A 68 5.46 -11.19 -1.10
N GLY A 69 4.84 -12.36 -1.07
CA GLY A 69 5.36 -13.53 -0.39
C GLY A 69 4.87 -13.72 1.03
N ALA A 70 4.94 -14.96 1.50
CA ALA A 70 4.41 -15.36 2.81
C ALA A 70 5.12 -14.68 3.99
N ALA A 71 6.37 -14.27 3.81
CA ALA A 71 7.13 -13.61 4.86
C ALA A 71 6.69 -12.16 5.10
N ASN A 72 5.86 -11.58 4.23
CA ASN A 72 5.59 -10.14 4.18
C ASN A 72 4.10 -9.84 4.27
N GLN A 73 3.43 -10.36 5.30
CA GLN A 73 1.98 -10.22 5.41
C GLN A 73 1.52 -9.04 6.26
N GLY A 74 2.46 -8.20 6.74
CA GLY A 74 2.11 -7.01 7.52
C GLY A 74 1.45 -5.94 6.68
N LEU A 75 0.48 -5.25 7.26
CA LEU A 75 -0.27 -4.19 6.58
C LEU A 75 -0.24 -2.92 7.44
N PRO A 76 -0.31 -1.74 6.83
CA PRO A 76 -0.49 -1.47 5.40
C PRO A 76 0.76 -1.79 4.60
N ALA A 77 0.56 -2.16 3.33
CA ALA A 77 1.66 -2.35 2.39
C ALA A 77 1.30 -1.70 1.07
N LEU A 78 2.29 -1.12 0.41
CA LEU A 78 2.12 -0.57 -0.93
C LEU A 78 3.03 -1.33 -1.88
N VAL A 79 2.44 -2.08 -2.79
CA VAL A 79 3.18 -2.83 -3.80
C VAL A 79 3.41 -1.92 -4.98
N LEU A 80 4.67 -1.66 -5.28
CA LEU A 80 5.04 -0.68 -6.29
C LEU A 80 4.91 -1.27 -7.70
N ALA A 81 4.48 -0.44 -8.63
CA ALA A 81 4.51 -0.79 -10.04
C ALA A 81 5.95 -1.08 -10.46
N ASP A 82 6.14 -2.03 -11.38
CA ASP A 82 7.48 -2.46 -11.80
C ASP A 82 8.29 -1.30 -12.37
N ALA A 83 7.65 -0.38 -13.05
CA ALA A 83 8.32 0.75 -13.70
C ALA A 83 8.59 1.93 -12.77
N THR A 84 8.33 1.79 -11.46
CA THR A 84 8.54 2.90 -10.53
C THR A 84 9.99 3.35 -10.53
N PRO A 85 10.27 4.65 -10.81
CA PRO A 85 11.64 5.16 -10.81
C PRO A 85 12.26 5.09 -9.42
N VAL A 86 13.53 4.67 -9.36
CA VAL A 86 14.23 4.55 -8.07
C VAL A 86 14.39 5.89 -7.36
N GLU A 87 14.37 6.99 -8.09
CA GLU A 87 14.49 8.32 -7.51
C GLU A 87 13.36 8.65 -6.53
N LEU A 88 12.18 8.07 -6.77
CA LEU A 88 11.04 8.26 -5.86
C LEU A 88 11.21 7.49 -4.55
N LEU A 89 12.18 6.58 -4.49
CA LEU A 89 12.34 5.65 -3.39
C LEU A 89 13.50 6.01 -2.45
N ALA A 90 14.19 7.12 -2.72
CA ALA A 90 15.33 7.54 -1.92
C ALA A 90 14.94 7.67 -0.44
N ASP A 91 15.74 7.07 0.44
CA ASP A 91 15.55 7.10 1.89
C ASP A 91 14.27 6.40 2.39
N LEU A 92 13.61 5.67 1.53
CA LEU A 92 12.49 4.82 1.95
C LEU A 92 12.98 3.40 2.17
N ALA A 93 12.38 2.71 3.12
CA ALA A 93 12.76 1.33 3.44
C ALA A 93 12.10 0.37 2.44
N VAL A 94 12.54 0.43 1.19
CA VAL A 94 12.00 -0.43 0.14
C VAL A 94 12.44 -1.87 0.37
N ARG A 95 11.50 -2.78 0.26
CA ARG A 95 11.76 -4.21 0.39
C ARG A 95 11.34 -4.92 -0.90
N THR A 96 11.83 -6.15 -1.05
CA THR A 96 11.49 -6.98 -2.21
C THR A 96 10.93 -8.31 -1.70
N GLY A 97 9.85 -8.73 -2.29
CA GLY A 97 9.26 -10.04 -2.02
C GLY A 97 8.57 -10.54 -3.29
N ASN A 98 8.74 -11.82 -3.58
CA ASN A 98 8.13 -12.46 -4.74
C ASN A 98 8.41 -11.66 -6.04
N GLY A 99 9.63 -11.09 -6.15
CA GLY A 99 10.04 -10.32 -7.33
C GLY A 99 9.45 -8.92 -7.41
N ARG A 100 8.77 -8.43 -6.41
CA ARG A 100 8.13 -7.11 -6.41
C ARG A 100 8.67 -6.25 -5.29
N ARG A 101 8.81 -4.95 -5.58
CA ARG A 101 9.21 -3.97 -4.56
C ARG A 101 7.96 -3.50 -3.82
N PHE A 102 8.10 -3.26 -2.52
CA PHE A 102 7.00 -2.77 -1.72
C PHE A 102 7.49 -1.96 -0.53
N LEU A 103 6.55 -1.15 0.01
CA LEU A 103 6.76 -0.37 1.22
C LEU A 103 5.77 -0.84 2.27
N GLN A 104 6.16 -0.76 3.53
CA GLN A 104 5.27 -1.07 4.65
C GLN A 104 5.28 0.08 5.64
N GLY A 105 4.13 0.27 6.31
CA GLY A 105 3.97 1.28 7.32
C GLY A 105 3.57 2.64 6.77
N PRO A 106 2.86 3.43 7.59
CA PRO A 106 2.27 4.68 7.11
C PRO A 106 3.29 5.76 6.77
N ALA A 107 4.43 5.79 7.43
CA ALA A 107 5.42 6.85 7.17
C ALA A 107 6.04 6.72 5.78
N SER A 108 6.55 5.53 5.44
CA SER A 108 7.16 5.31 4.12
C SER A 108 6.13 5.44 3.01
N ILE A 109 4.95 4.87 3.22
CA ILE A 109 3.87 4.96 2.24
C ILE A 109 3.48 6.41 2.02
N GLY A 110 3.31 7.18 3.10
CA GLY A 110 2.94 8.59 2.99
C GLY A 110 3.97 9.42 2.25
N ARG A 111 5.24 9.20 2.51
CA ARG A 111 6.32 9.92 1.79
C ARG A 111 6.30 9.59 0.30
N TYR A 112 6.13 8.33 -0.04
CA TYR A 112 6.08 7.93 -1.44
C TYR A 112 4.86 8.53 -2.15
N LEU A 113 3.70 8.51 -1.51
CA LEU A 113 2.49 9.07 -2.12
C LEU A 113 2.66 10.57 -2.38
N ALA A 114 3.32 11.28 -1.46
CA ALA A 114 3.60 12.70 -1.66
C ALA A 114 4.48 12.94 -2.88
N ARG A 115 5.55 12.16 -3.03
CA ARG A 115 6.49 12.30 -4.13
C ARG A 115 5.88 11.95 -5.48
N ARG A 116 5.08 10.90 -5.52
CA ARG A 116 4.57 10.41 -6.78
C ARG A 116 3.26 11.07 -7.19
N TYR A 117 2.38 11.31 -6.24
CA TYR A 117 1.02 11.75 -6.55
C TYR A 117 0.72 13.16 -6.05
N GLY A 118 1.66 13.81 -5.39
CA GLY A 118 1.52 15.21 -5.02
C GLY A 118 0.69 15.48 -3.77
N SER A 119 0.43 14.49 -2.93
CA SER A 119 -0.20 14.73 -1.64
C SER A 119 0.79 15.45 -0.71
N GLY A 120 0.31 15.96 0.42
CA GLY A 120 1.19 16.54 1.44
C GLY A 120 2.10 15.48 2.04
N GLU A 121 3.28 15.91 2.52
CA GLU A 121 4.22 15.00 3.17
C GLU A 121 3.83 14.79 4.62
N PRO A 122 4.14 13.62 5.21
CA PRO A 122 3.98 13.44 6.65
C PRO A 122 4.84 14.45 7.42
N HIS A 123 4.22 15.08 8.39
CA HIS A 123 4.89 16.11 9.19
C HIS A 123 5.87 15.49 10.18
#